data_f91506602ba187a8646c8fc8934398e9
#
_entry.id   f91506602ba187a8646c8fc8934398e9
#
_cell.length_a   1.000
_cell.length_b   1.000
_cell.length_c   1.000
_cell.angle_alpha   90.00
_cell.angle_beta   90.00
_cell.angle_gamma   90.00
#
_symmetry.space_group_name_H-M   'P 1'
#
loop_
_entity.id
_entity.type
_entity.pdbx_description
1 polymer ?
#
loop_
_entity_poly.entity_id
_entity_poly.type
_entity_poly.pdbx_seq_one_letter_code
_entity_poly.pdbx_strand_id
1 'polypeptide(L)'
;IPSKKYNNVLFFNILEHLPEYKLVFSEIYRIIKKRGNFIGSVPFIYQIHAAPNDYFRFSREFLESNLKKYKFKKVKVKSLGFGPFIASYSLLYPYLRYLPFFSQICLLVAYILDGFIQIFVKTDLKEIFPLGYFFIAKK
;
A
#
# COMPACT_ATOMS: atom_id res chain seq x y z
N ILE A 1 -4.57 -19.16 -17.13
CA ILE A 1 -3.32 -18.50 -17.55
C ILE A 1 -2.18 -19.51 -17.49
N PRO A 2 -1.30 -19.62 -18.52
CA PRO A 2 -0.14 -20.52 -18.50
C PRO A 2 0.85 -20.21 -17.39
N SER A 3 1.54 -21.26 -16.88
CA SER A 3 2.61 -21.12 -15.88
C SER A 3 3.85 -20.44 -16.48
N LYS A 4 4.60 -19.70 -15.64
CA LYS A 4 5.90 -19.11 -16.02
C LYS A 4 5.85 -18.27 -17.30
N LYS A 5 4.79 -17.50 -17.50
CA LYS A 5 4.57 -16.70 -18.71
C LYS A 5 5.10 -15.27 -18.58
N TYR A 6 4.97 -14.64 -17.41
CA TYR A 6 5.20 -13.22 -17.22
C TYR A 6 6.51 -12.92 -16.50
N ASN A 7 7.20 -11.86 -16.92
CA ASN A 7 8.38 -11.35 -16.22
C ASN A 7 7.99 -10.53 -14.99
N ASN A 8 6.93 -9.76 -15.12
CA ASN A 8 6.40 -8.92 -14.03
C ASN A 8 4.88 -9.07 -13.97
N VAL A 9 4.34 -9.06 -12.75
CA VAL A 9 2.91 -8.96 -12.47
C VAL A 9 2.72 -7.75 -11.57
N LEU A 10 1.78 -6.87 -11.94
CA LEU A 10 1.51 -5.60 -11.26
C LEU A 10 0.13 -5.64 -10.63
N PHE A 11 0.04 -5.30 -9.34
CA PHE A 11 -1.19 -5.25 -8.56
C PHE A 11 -1.22 -3.98 -7.72
N PHE A 12 -1.75 -2.91 -8.27
CA PHE A 12 -1.88 -1.64 -7.54
C PHE A 12 -3.31 -1.48 -7.05
N ASN A 13 -3.49 -1.48 -5.72
CA ASN A 13 -4.79 -1.36 -5.04
C ASN A 13 -5.82 -2.38 -5.58
N ILE A 14 -5.44 -3.64 -5.59
CA ILE A 14 -6.27 -4.77 -6.07
C ILE A 14 -6.42 -5.83 -4.98
N LEU A 15 -5.36 -6.11 -4.21
CA LEU A 15 -5.36 -7.22 -3.25
C LEU A 15 -6.42 -7.07 -2.16
N GLU A 16 -6.72 -5.84 -1.75
CA GLU A 16 -7.75 -5.52 -0.75
C GLU A 16 -9.16 -5.91 -1.19
N HIS A 17 -9.38 -6.01 -2.50
CA HIS A 17 -10.66 -6.37 -3.10
C HIS A 17 -10.84 -7.87 -3.36
N LEU A 18 -9.82 -8.67 -3.10
CA LEU A 18 -9.81 -10.11 -3.40
C LEU A 18 -9.95 -10.94 -2.12
N PRO A 19 -11.12 -11.58 -1.87
CA PRO A 19 -11.34 -12.37 -0.65
C PRO A 19 -10.38 -13.56 -0.56
N GLU A 20 -10.06 -14.18 -1.69
CA GLU A 20 -9.19 -15.36 -1.79
C GLU A 20 -7.71 -15.00 -2.01
N TYR A 21 -7.19 -14.03 -1.24
CA TYR A 21 -5.80 -13.57 -1.39
C TYR A 21 -4.76 -14.69 -1.35
N LYS A 22 -5.04 -15.79 -0.63
CA LYS A 22 -4.16 -16.97 -0.55
C LYS A 22 -4.00 -17.63 -1.90
N LEU A 23 -5.11 -17.83 -2.62
CA LEU A 23 -5.12 -18.36 -3.97
C LEU A 23 -4.40 -17.41 -4.93
N VAL A 24 -4.65 -16.10 -4.77
CA VAL A 24 -4.01 -15.06 -5.59
C VAL A 24 -2.49 -15.13 -5.49
N PHE A 25 -1.90 -15.18 -4.29
CA PHE A 25 -0.45 -15.28 -4.10
C PHE A 25 0.13 -16.56 -4.74
N SER A 26 -0.54 -17.70 -4.60
CA SER A 26 -0.10 -18.95 -5.19
C SER A 26 -0.13 -18.90 -6.72
N GLU A 27 -1.20 -18.34 -7.31
CA GLU A 27 -1.36 -18.20 -8.75
C GLU A 27 -0.37 -17.19 -9.35
N ILE A 28 -0.16 -16.05 -8.70
CA ILE A 28 0.85 -15.08 -9.13
C ILE A 28 2.23 -15.74 -9.13
N TYR A 29 2.58 -16.48 -8.06
CA TYR A 29 3.84 -17.22 -8.03
C TYR A 29 3.92 -18.23 -9.18
N ARG A 30 2.84 -18.94 -9.51
CA ARG A 30 2.80 -19.93 -10.60
C ARG A 30 3.07 -19.29 -11.95
N ILE A 31 2.41 -18.16 -12.26
CA ILE A 31 2.45 -17.53 -13.60
C ILE A 31 3.71 -16.69 -13.87
N ILE A 32 4.41 -16.21 -12.83
CA ILE A 32 5.66 -15.46 -12.96
C ILE A 32 6.81 -16.40 -13.35
N LYS A 33 7.67 -15.95 -14.27
CA LYS A 33 8.91 -16.63 -14.64
C LYS A 33 9.92 -16.63 -13.48
N LYS A 34 10.88 -17.56 -13.53
CA LYS A 34 12.06 -17.53 -12.65
C LYS A 34 12.77 -16.17 -12.77
N ARG A 35 13.12 -15.54 -11.64
CA ARG A 35 13.68 -14.19 -11.53
C ARG A 35 12.71 -13.05 -11.88
N GLY A 36 11.45 -13.31 -12.18
CA GLY A 36 10.43 -12.28 -12.38
C GLY A 36 9.96 -11.65 -11.07
N ASN A 37 9.20 -10.56 -11.17
CA ASN A 37 8.80 -9.76 -10.02
C ASN A 37 7.26 -9.72 -9.87
N PHE A 38 6.82 -9.74 -8.62
CA PHE A 38 5.49 -9.33 -8.22
C PHE A 38 5.61 -7.96 -7.55
N ILE A 39 4.93 -6.97 -8.09
CA ILE A 39 5.02 -5.57 -7.67
C ILE A 39 3.60 -5.09 -7.40
N GLY A 40 3.39 -4.40 -6.27
CA GLY A 40 2.06 -3.89 -5.99
C GLY A 40 2.04 -2.84 -4.90
N SER A 41 0.83 -2.31 -4.68
CA SER A 41 0.50 -1.48 -3.54
C SER A 41 -0.82 -1.91 -2.93
N VAL A 42 -0.98 -1.62 -1.65
CA VAL A 42 -2.23 -1.81 -0.90
C VAL A 42 -2.47 -0.61 0.00
N PRO A 43 -3.72 -0.16 0.18
CA PRO A 43 -4.05 0.88 1.14
C PRO A 43 -3.98 0.35 2.57
N PHE A 44 -3.70 1.25 3.53
CA PHE A 44 -3.76 0.93 4.95
C PHE A 44 -4.60 1.95 5.73
N ILE A 45 -4.10 3.17 5.97
CA ILE A 45 -4.93 4.26 6.52
C ILE A 45 -5.69 4.90 5.35
N TYR A 46 -6.82 4.31 5.02
CA TYR A 46 -7.64 4.75 3.90
C TYR A 46 -9.11 4.41 4.15
N GLN A 47 -10.01 5.24 3.65
CA GLN A 47 -11.45 4.98 3.73
C GLN A 47 -11.83 3.67 3.05
N ILE A 48 -12.96 3.07 3.44
CA ILE A 48 -13.54 1.94 2.72
C ILE A 48 -13.98 2.46 1.34
N HIS A 49 -13.57 1.74 0.29
CA HIS A 49 -13.86 2.09 -1.10
C HIS A 49 -14.26 0.83 -1.87
N ALA A 50 -15.52 0.43 -1.74
CA ALA A 50 -16.01 -0.77 -2.40
C ALA A 50 -15.96 -0.65 -3.92
N ALA A 51 -15.32 -1.66 -4.58
CA ALA A 51 -15.30 -1.78 -6.04
C ALA A 51 -15.20 -3.26 -6.49
N PRO A 52 -16.19 -4.12 -6.34
CA PRO A 52 -17.46 -3.97 -5.59
C PRO A 52 -17.34 -4.13 -4.07
N ASN A 53 -16.28 -4.75 -3.55
CA ASN A 53 -16.06 -5.03 -2.13
C ASN A 53 -14.66 -4.63 -1.70
N ASP A 54 -14.47 -4.35 -0.42
CA ASP A 54 -13.20 -3.97 0.20
C ASP A 54 -13.04 -4.83 1.46
N TYR A 55 -12.18 -5.85 1.40
CA TYR A 55 -12.11 -6.90 2.42
C TYR A 55 -10.98 -6.70 3.42
N PHE A 56 -9.84 -6.10 3.01
CA PHE A 56 -8.62 -6.16 3.79
C PHE A 56 -7.86 -4.84 3.88
N ARG A 57 -7.19 -4.68 5.03
CA ARG A 57 -6.08 -3.75 5.23
C ARG A 57 -4.85 -4.57 5.64
N PHE A 58 -3.93 -4.75 4.69
CA PHE A 58 -2.74 -5.56 4.90
C PHE A 58 -1.64 -4.74 5.58
N SER A 59 -1.15 -5.21 6.73
CA SER A 59 0.04 -4.62 7.37
C SER A 59 1.33 -4.99 6.64
N ARG A 60 2.41 -4.26 6.94
CA ARG A 60 3.75 -4.57 6.43
C ARG A 60 4.16 -6.01 6.76
N GLU A 61 4.04 -6.38 8.03
CA GLU A 61 4.43 -7.70 8.54
C GLU A 61 3.64 -8.81 7.88
N PHE A 62 2.36 -8.58 7.65
CA PHE A 62 1.52 -9.52 6.92
C PHE A 62 2.02 -9.71 5.48
N LEU A 63 2.28 -8.62 4.75
CA LEU A 63 2.78 -8.69 3.37
C LEU A 63 4.12 -9.41 3.30
N GLU A 64 5.08 -9.04 4.15
CA GLU A 64 6.42 -9.66 4.19
C GLU A 64 6.36 -11.16 4.51
N SER A 65 5.59 -11.54 5.53
CA SER A 65 5.48 -12.94 5.96
C SER A 65 4.76 -13.79 4.91
N ASN A 66 3.66 -13.31 4.36
CA ASN A 66 2.91 -14.07 3.36
C ASN A 66 3.66 -14.17 2.03
N LEU A 67 4.27 -13.10 1.52
CA LEU A 67 5.09 -13.19 0.31
C LEU A 67 6.22 -14.22 0.47
N LYS A 68 6.90 -14.24 1.62
CA LYS A 68 7.91 -15.27 1.92
C LYS A 68 7.32 -16.68 2.00
N LYS A 69 6.15 -16.84 2.66
CA LYS A 69 5.41 -18.11 2.74
C LYS A 69 5.09 -18.68 1.37
N TYR A 70 4.73 -17.82 0.41
CA TYR A 70 4.49 -18.20 -0.99
C TYR A 70 5.77 -18.24 -1.85
N LYS A 71 6.94 -18.43 -1.19
CA LYS A 71 8.26 -18.69 -1.80
C LYS A 71 8.85 -17.52 -2.59
N PHE A 72 8.30 -16.32 -2.52
CA PHE A 72 8.97 -15.15 -3.05
C PHE A 72 10.23 -14.84 -2.24
N LYS A 73 11.27 -14.41 -2.95
CA LYS A 73 12.56 -14.00 -2.39
C LYS A 73 12.72 -12.48 -2.52
N LYS A 74 13.73 -11.92 -1.85
CA LYS A 74 14.05 -10.48 -1.91
C LYS A 74 12.79 -9.60 -1.76
N VAL A 75 11.94 -9.94 -0.79
CA VAL A 75 10.74 -9.17 -0.48
C VAL A 75 11.17 -7.84 0.13
N LYS A 76 10.68 -6.74 -0.46
CA LYS A 76 10.83 -5.39 0.05
C LYS A 76 9.45 -4.76 0.16
N VAL A 77 9.10 -4.27 1.33
CA VAL A 77 7.87 -3.51 1.58
C VAL A 77 8.26 -2.14 2.10
N LYS A 78 7.69 -1.09 1.52
CA LYS A 78 7.93 0.31 1.90
C LYS A 78 6.61 0.96 2.28
N SER A 79 6.60 1.69 3.37
CA SER A 79 5.46 2.54 3.76
C SER A 79 5.30 3.70 2.78
N LEU A 80 4.07 3.99 2.42
CA LEU A 80 3.63 5.15 1.67
C LEU A 80 2.95 6.12 2.65
N GLY A 81 3.14 7.40 2.46
CA GLY A 81 2.57 8.43 3.32
C GLY A 81 3.64 9.41 3.80
N PHE A 82 3.28 10.23 4.80
CA PHE A 82 4.19 11.23 5.33
C PHE A 82 4.12 11.30 6.86
N GLY A 83 2.91 11.52 7.44
CA GLY A 83 2.70 11.56 8.88
C GLY A 83 1.23 11.62 9.26
N PRO A 84 0.90 11.86 10.54
CA PRO A 84 -0.47 11.82 11.06
C PRO A 84 -1.38 12.88 10.45
N PHE A 85 -0.89 14.08 10.15
CA PHE A 85 -1.72 15.15 9.57
C PHE A 85 -2.06 14.84 8.10
N ILE A 86 -1.11 14.32 7.32
CA ILE A 86 -1.38 13.84 5.95
C ILE A 86 -2.33 12.64 5.98
N ALA A 87 -2.21 11.74 6.95
CA ALA A 87 -3.14 10.63 7.11
C ALA A 87 -4.55 11.13 7.44
N SER A 88 -4.68 12.09 8.35
CA SER A 88 -5.96 12.74 8.68
C SER A 88 -6.56 13.48 7.48
N TYR A 89 -5.73 14.22 6.73
CA TYR A 89 -6.17 14.86 5.50
C TYR A 89 -6.71 13.84 4.49
N SER A 90 -6.05 12.71 4.31
CA SER A 90 -6.49 11.68 3.36
C SER A 90 -7.87 11.11 3.70
N LEU A 91 -8.19 10.96 5.00
CA LEU A 91 -9.50 10.52 5.47
C LEU A 91 -10.59 11.59 5.29
N LEU A 92 -10.23 12.87 5.37
CA LEU A 92 -11.13 14.01 5.18
C LEU A 92 -11.28 14.41 3.71
N TYR A 93 -10.38 13.97 2.84
CA TYR A 93 -10.35 14.36 1.43
C TYR A 93 -11.68 14.15 0.68
N PRO A 94 -12.48 13.09 0.90
CA PRO A 94 -13.77 12.92 0.23
C PRO A 94 -14.73 14.09 0.43
N TYR A 95 -14.60 14.81 1.53
CA TYR A 95 -15.40 16.00 1.85
C TYR A 95 -14.69 17.27 1.37
N LEU A 96 -13.37 17.37 1.59
CA LEU A 96 -12.57 18.53 1.22
C LEU A 96 -12.48 18.75 -0.30
N ARG A 97 -12.60 17.70 -1.10
CA ARG A 97 -12.55 17.79 -2.57
C ARG A 97 -13.61 18.72 -3.19
N TYR A 98 -14.71 18.97 -2.49
CA TYR A 98 -15.74 19.91 -2.93
C TYR A 98 -15.36 21.38 -2.71
N LEU A 99 -14.29 21.65 -1.97
CA LEU A 99 -13.75 22.95 -1.67
C LEU A 99 -12.26 22.99 -2.09
N PRO A 100 -11.94 22.99 -3.40
CA PRO A 100 -10.59 22.69 -3.89
C PRO A 100 -9.51 23.65 -3.36
N PHE A 101 -9.78 24.94 -3.28
CA PHE A 101 -8.84 25.91 -2.74
C PHE A 101 -8.55 25.66 -1.24
N PHE A 102 -9.60 25.45 -0.44
CA PHE A 102 -9.47 25.13 0.98
C PHE A 102 -8.75 23.78 1.19
N SER A 103 -9.07 22.80 0.38
CA SER A 103 -8.41 21.47 0.39
C SER A 103 -6.89 21.59 0.18
N GLN A 104 -6.44 22.42 -0.76
CA GLN A 104 -5.00 22.65 -0.99
C GLN A 104 -4.31 23.33 0.20
N ILE A 105 -4.99 24.29 0.84
CA ILE A 105 -4.48 24.91 2.07
C ILE A 105 -4.34 23.87 3.18
N CYS A 106 -5.37 23.05 3.41
CA CYS A 106 -5.32 21.97 4.39
C CYS A 106 -4.19 20.97 4.12
N LEU A 107 -3.98 20.60 2.87
CA LEU A 107 -2.88 19.70 2.47
C LEU A 107 -1.51 20.33 2.78
N LEU A 108 -1.33 21.59 2.44
CA LEU A 108 -0.08 22.32 2.71
C LEU A 108 0.19 22.41 4.22
N VAL A 109 -0.83 22.78 5.01
CA VAL A 109 -0.71 22.83 6.46
C VAL A 109 -0.38 21.46 7.06
N ALA A 110 -1.08 20.41 6.62
CA ALA A 110 -0.79 19.05 7.05
C ALA A 110 0.65 18.62 6.75
N TYR A 111 1.15 18.96 5.57
CA TYR A 111 2.53 18.67 5.16
C TYR A 111 3.57 19.41 6.04
N ILE A 112 3.32 20.69 6.33
CA ILE A 112 4.21 21.52 7.17
C ILE A 112 4.22 20.98 8.61
N LEU A 113 3.06 20.62 9.17
CA LEU A 113 2.94 20.10 10.52
C LEU A 113 3.64 18.74 10.68
N ASP A 114 3.44 17.83 9.74
CA ASP A 114 4.14 16.54 9.75
C ASP A 114 5.66 16.72 9.61
N GLY A 115 6.10 17.62 8.73
CA GLY A 115 7.52 17.98 8.59
C GLY A 115 8.12 18.55 9.88
N PHE A 116 7.37 19.40 10.57
CA PHE A 116 7.80 19.97 11.84
C PHE A 116 7.93 18.88 12.92
N ILE A 117 6.91 18.00 13.07
CA ILE A 117 6.95 16.90 14.03
C ILE A 117 8.10 15.94 13.74
N GLN A 118 8.37 15.67 12.45
CA GLN A 118 9.45 14.76 12.06
C GLN A 118 10.83 15.20 12.58
N ILE A 119 11.04 16.50 12.83
CA ILE A 119 12.30 17.00 13.40
C ILE A 119 12.54 16.45 14.82
N PHE A 120 11.48 16.24 15.59
CA PHE A 120 11.54 15.78 16.99
C PHE A 120 11.40 14.27 17.15
N VAL A 121 10.96 13.57 16.10
CA VAL A 121 10.71 12.11 16.14
C VAL A 121 11.79 11.37 15.39
N LYS A 122 12.45 10.43 16.04
CA LYS A 122 13.55 9.63 15.45
C LYS A 122 13.05 8.66 14.36
N THR A 123 11.85 8.11 14.56
CA THR A 123 11.24 7.17 13.61
C THR A 123 10.57 7.97 12.50
N ASP A 124 10.73 7.53 11.26
CA ASP A 124 10.01 8.12 10.13
C ASP A 124 8.50 8.00 10.34
N LEU A 125 7.79 9.13 10.38
CA LEU A 125 6.35 9.19 10.68
C LEU A 125 5.50 8.32 9.75
N LYS A 126 5.89 8.14 8.48
CA LYS A 126 5.17 7.25 7.55
C LYS A 126 5.24 5.78 7.96
N GLU A 127 6.20 5.37 8.78
CA GLU A 127 6.26 4.01 9.32
C GLU A 127 5.22 3.80 10.43
N ILE A 128 4.85 4.88 11.13
CA ILE A 128 3.86 4.88 12.22
C ILE A 128 2.46 5.13 11.66
N PHE A 129 2.34 6.02 10.66
CA PHE A 129 1.07 6.44 10.05
C PHE A 129 1.07 6.18 8.52
N PRO A 130 1.20 4.91 8.08
CA PRO A 130 1.25 4.62 6.65
C PRO A 130 -0.12 4.77 6.00
N LEU A 131 -0.20 5.51 4.90
CA LEU A 131 -1.40 5.53 4.04
C LEU A 131 -1.60 4.20 3.32
N GLY A 132 -0.50 3.50 3.07
CA GLY A 132 -0.47 2.22 2.39
C GLY A 132 0.93 1.66 2.32
N TYR A 133 1.07 0.56 1.61
CA TYR A 133 2.35 -0.09 1.40
C TYR A 133 2.59 -0.38 -0.06
N PHE A 134 3.82 -0.11 -0.51
CA PHE A 134 4.33 -0.55 -1.79
C PHE A 134 5.26 -1.74 -1.58
N PHE A 135 5.15 -2.78 -2.41
CA PHE A 135 5.97 -3.96 -2.27
C PHE A 135 6.54 -4.43 -3.61
N ILE A 136 7.72 -5.04 -3.52
CA ILE A 136 8.36 -5.78 -4.61
C ILE A 136 8.83 -7.12 -4.03
N ALA A 137 8.46 -8.21 -4.70
CA ALA A 137 8.85 -9.56 -4.34
C ALA A 137 9.34 -10.31 -5.59
N LYS A 138 10.50 -10.96 -5.51
CA LYS A 138 11.12 -11.67 -6.63
C LYS A 138 10.91 -13.18 -6.51
N LYS A 139 10.58 -13.84 -7.62
CA LYS A 139 10.51 -15.31 -7.71
C LYS A 139 11.89 -15.96 -7.86
#